data_37c90042cf27cc852a7ce4240df5c48e
#
_entry.id   37c90042cf27cc852a7ce4240df5c48e
#
_cell.length_a   1.000
_cell.length_b   1.000
_cell.length_c   1.000
_cell.angle_alpha   90.00
_cell.angle_beta   90.00
_cell.angle_gamma   90.00
#
_symmetry.space_group_name_H-M   'P 1'
#
loop_
_entity.id
_entity.type
_entity.pdbx_description
1 polymer ?
#
loop_
_entity_poly.entity_id
_entity_poly.type
_entity_poly.pdbx_seq_one_letter_code
_entity_poly.pdbx_strand_id
1 'polypeptide(L)'
;MAFQQILLVLDEISNAPKLDWDYHMSFDGFNKYLQEKDIQNYSLIIDKEGESEEESKTLKSAREIGLDNSDEADSTEHPGLRIADMIAGIISKLLKGLCESLRYQSLNEGINKKILDVSWFYLSEAQLELYKKLYCLICEWQPAWYKSYSGIYSDDLVLFNALLNFMSHFESVEQIRADIDMQGEYFNAFACEQLKRFFDQKRCKLPVEPVIPFDEESYLNQRGGKVYFDSRKQLLLPLHEGSQTFDVLSVGVDQKSIPTVTILKGGESECFRLPNELSGWACSVVGMAATGMNLFPTKVTFSNIKGRYYADIL
;
A
#
# COMPACT_ATOMS: atom_id res chain seq x y z
N MET A 1 23.48 18.64 13.43
CA MET A 1 24.07 17.41 12.84
C MET A 1 23.04 16.61 12.04
N ALA A 2 21.88 16.23 12.57
CA ALA A 2 20.88 15.43 11.81
C ALA A 2 20.39 16.10 10.52
N PHE A 3 20.16 17.41 10.52
CA PHE A 3 19.70 18.15 9.34
C PHE A 3 20.73 18.18 8.20
N GLN A 4 22.03 18.26 8.54
CA GLN A 4 23.11 18.20 7.55
C GLN A 4 23.26 16.81 6.94
N GLN A 5 23.03 15.75 7.72
CA GLN A 5 23.04 14.38 7.20
C GLN A 5 21.86 14.12 6.26
N ILE A 6 20.68 14.68 6.57
CA ILE A 6 19.51 14.60 5.67
C ILE A 6 19.80 15.33 4.36
N LEU A 7 20.44 16.50 4.39
CA LEU A 7 20.82 17.23 3.17
C LEU A 7 21.83 16.45 2.33
N LEU A 8 22.82 15.79 2.95
CA LEU A 8 23.78 14.96 2.22
C LEU A 8 23.10 13.77 1.54
N VAL A 9 22.15 13.11 2.23
CA VAL A 9 21.38 12.02 1.63
C VAL A 9 20.48 12.53 0.48
N LEU A 10 19.88 13.72 0.63
CA LEU A 10 19.11 14.34 -0.46
C LEU A 10 19.98 14.73 -1.66
N ASP A 11 21.22 15.19 -1.42
CA ASP A 11 22.17 15.47 -2.49
C ASP A 11 22.65 14.19 -3.20
N GLU A 12 22.85 13.10 -2.46
CA GLU A 12 23.12 11.79 -3.06
C GLU A 12 21.95 11.26 -3.88
N ILE A 13 20.71 11.44 -3.41
CA ILE A 13 19.49 11.06 -4.14
C ILE A 13 19.31 11.94 -5.37
N SER A 14 19.64 13.23 -5.31
CA SER A 14 19.53 14.14 -6.46
C SER A 14 20.57 13.85 -7.56
N ASN A 15 21.70 13.23 -7.18
CA ASN A 15 22.73 12.77 -8.10
C ASN A 15 22.58 11.27 -8.45
N ALA A 16 21.60 10.58 -7.89
CA ALA A 16 21.28 9.21 -8.31
C ALA A 16 20.92 9.22 -9.80
N PRO A 17 21.36 8.22 -10.58
CA PRO A 17 20.93 8.08 -11.95
C PRO A 17 19.40 8.16 -11.98
N LYS A 18 18.85 9.02 -12.86
CA LYS A 18 17.39 9.15 -13.01
C LYS A 18 16.83 7.75 -13.06
N LEU A 19 15.87 7.47 -12.17
CA LEU A 19 15.17 6.19 -12.17
C LEU A 19 14.64 5.98 -13.58
N ASP A 20 15.22 5.05 -14.28
CA ASP A 20 14.79 4.72 -15.63
C ASP A 20 13.47 3.95 -15.46
N TRP A 21 12.37 4.71 -15.57
CA TRP A 21 11.04 4.12 -15.40
C TRP A 21 10.84 3.08 -16.49
N ASP A 22 10.64 1.85 -16.11
CA ASP A 22 10.20 0.80 -17.00
C ASP A 22 8.68 0.59 -16.84
N TYR A 23 8.02 0.33 -17.93
CA TYR A 23 6.57 0.11 -17.97
C TYR A 23 6.19 -1.37 -17.79
N HIS A 24 7.15 -2.25 -17.53
CA HIS A 24 6.92 -3.70 -17.43
C HIS A 24 5.83 -4.05 -16.44
N MET A 25 5.83 -3.43 -15.25
CA MET A 25 4.83 -3.72 -14.22
C MET A 25 3.40 -3.40 -14.69
N SER A 26 3.23 -2.32 -15.43
CA SER A 26 1.90 -1.92 -15.94
C SER A 26 1.39 -2.90 -16.98
N PHE A 27 2.26 -3.33 -17.89
CA PHE A 27 1.92 -4.28 -18.95
C PHE A 27 1.84 -5.73 -18.44
N ASP A 28 2.60 -6.12 -17.43
CA ASP A 28 2.46 -7.43 -16.77
C ASP A 28 1.04 -7.64 -16.24
N GLY A 29 0.47 -6.61 -15.63
CA GLY A 29 -0.93 -6.63 -15.19
C GLY A 29 -1.90 -6.86 -16.36
N PHE A 30 -1.70 -6.18 -17.48
CA PHE A 30 -2.53 -6.34 -18.68
C PHE A 30 -2.33 -7.73 -19.32
N ASN A 31 -1.12 -8.21 -19.43
CA ASN A 31 -0.82 -9.55 -19.95
C ASN A 31 -1.50 -10.64 -19.10
N LYS A 32 -1.42 -10.56 -17.78
CA LYS A 32 -2.14 -11.45 -16.86
C LYS A 32 -3.65 -11.42 -17.08
N TYR A 33 -4.22 -10.23 -17.28
CA TYR A 33 -5.64 -10.11 -17.60
C TYR A 33 -6.01 -10.83 -18.91
N LEU A 34 -5.21 -10.69 -19.97
CA LEU A 34 -5.43 -11.38 -21.23
C LEU A 34 -5.40 -12.91 -21.03
N GLN A 35 -4.44 -13.40 -20.26
CA GLN A 35 -4.30 -14.83 -19.94
C GLN A 35 -5.48 -15.35 -19.10
N GLU A 36 -5.89 -14.65 -18.07
CA GLU A 36 -7.03 -15.04 -17.21
C GLU A 36 -8.35 -15.09 -17.97
N LYS A 37 -8.50 -14.26 -18.99
CA LYS A 37 -9.71 -14.20 -19.83
C LYS A 37 -9.62 -15.00 -21.12
N ASP A 38 -8.49 -15.70 -21.34
CA ASP A 38 -8.18 -16.44 -22.57
C ASP A 38 -8.37 -15.56 -23.83
N ILE A 39 -7.94 -14.29 -23.75
CA ILE A 39 -7.99 -13.36 -24.87
C ILE A 39 -6.70 -13.50 -25.67
N GLN A 40 -6.76 -14.17 -26.80
CA GLN A 40 -5.61 -14.36 -27.69
C GLN A 40 -5.59 -13.34 -28.84
N ASN A 41 -6.74 -12.80 -29.20
CA ASN A 41 -6.88 -11.85 -30.30
C ASN A 41 -7.12 -10.45 -29.76
N TYR A 42 -6.07 -9.69 -29.58
CA TYR A 42 -6.09 -8.31 -29.09
C TYR A 42 -5.23 -7.42 -30.00
N SER A 43 -5.43 -6.12 -29.92
CA SER A 43 -4.55 -5.10 -30.46
C SER A 43 -4.35 -4.04 -29.38
N LEU A 44 -3.10 -3.85 -28.95
CA LEU A 44 -2.74 -2.83 -27.98
C LEU A 44 -2.14 -1.65 -28.73
N ILE A 45 -2.79 -0.49 -28.64
CA ILE A 45 -2.31 0.75 -29.21
C ILE A 45 -1.83 1.65 -28.11
N ILE A 46 -0.57 2.05 -28.17
CA ILE A 46 0.13 2.86 -27.18
C ILE A 46 0.33 4.25 -27.75
N ASP A 47 0.16 5.30 -26.92
CA ASP A 47 0.44 6.66 -27.35
C ASP A 47 1.94 6.84 -27.57
N LYS A 48 2.31 7.43 -28.69
CA LYS A 48 3.70 7.61 -29.08
C LYS A 48 4.35 8.69 -28.22
N GLU A 49 5.40 8.34 -27.48
CA GLU A 49 6.16 9.27 -26.65
C GLU A 49 7.23 9.98 -27.47
N GLY A 50 7.03 11.27 -27.71
CA GLY A 50 8.00 12.14 -28.40
C GLY A 50 7.98 12.07 -29.92
N GLU A 51 8.87 12.86 -30.57
CA GLU A 51 8.97 13.00 -32.03
C GLU A 51 9.99 12.03 -32.66
N SER A 52 10.53 11.09 -31.90
CA SER A 52 11.55 10.14 -32.40
C SER A 52 10.91 9.13 -33.36
N GLU A 53 11.65 8.80 -34.42
CA GLU A 53 11.30 7.69 -35.33
C GLU A 53 11.57 6.31 -34.69
N GLU A 54 12.31 6.26 -33.58
CA GLU A 54 12.60 5.01 -32.86
C GLU A 54 11.40 4.59 -31.98
N GLU A 55 11.27 3.28 -31.81
CA GLU A 55 10.30 2.71 -30.88
C GLU A 55 10.47 3.28 -29.47
N SER A 56 9.36 3.67 -28.84
CA SER A 56 9.39 4.17 -27.47
C SER A 56 9.80 3.09 -26.46
N LYS A 57 10.23 3.53 -25.28
CA LYS A 57 10.50 2.61 -24.17
C LYS A 57 9.23 1.84 -23.76
N THR A 58 8.09 2.49 -23.87
CA THR A 58 6.78 1.94 -23.55
C THR A 58 6.46 0.75 -24.45
N LEU A 59 6.62 0.91 -25.76
CA LEU A 59 6.37 -0.18 -26.71
C LEU A 59 7.39 -1.32 -26.53
N LYS A 60 8.68 -1.01 -26.32
CA LYS A 60 9.70 -2.03 -26.01
C LYS A 60 9.33 -2.85 -24.78
N SER A 61 8.95 -2.18 -23.69
CA SER A 61 8.52 -2.85 -22.45
C SER A 61 7.30 -3.75 -22.66
N ALA A 62 6.32 -3.33 -23.47
CA ALA A 62 5.16 -4.15 -23.79
C ALA A 62 5.56 -5.44 -24.53
N ARG A 63 6.44 -5.33 -25.53
CA ARG A 63 6.90 -6.48 -26.32
C ARG A 63 7.79 -7.42 -25.52
N GLU A 64 8.64 -6.90 -24.64
CA GLU A 64 9.52 -7.70 -23.79
C GLU A 64 8.78 -8.62 -22.84
N ILE A 65 7.55 -8.27 -22.45
CA ILE A 65 6.68 -9.14 -21.63
C ILE A 65 5.70 -9.99 -22.43
N GLY A 66 5.85 -10.06 -23.76
CA GLY A 66 5.08 -10.93 -24.65
C GLY A 66 3.77 -10.32 -25.16
N LEU A 67 3.63 -9.00 -25.14
CA LEU A 67 2.51 -8.29 -25.78
C LEU A 67 2.89 -7.96 -27.24
N ASP A 68 3.10 -9.01 -28.06
CA ASP A 68 3.63 -8.87 -29.43
C ASP A 68 2.70 -8.08 -30.34
N ASN A 69 1.39 -8.07 -30.07
CA ASN A 69 0.39 -7.39 -30.89
C ASN A 69 0.18 -5.93 -30.41
N SER A 70 1.31 -5.23 -30.21
CA SER A 70 1.36 -3.84 -29.73
C SER A 70 1.96 -2.94 -30.79
N ASP A 71 1.29 -1.80 -31.02
CA ASP A 71 1.72 -0.75 -31.94
C ASP A 71 1.63 0.63 -31.27
N GLU A 72 2.34 1.60 -31.82
CA GLU A 72 2.27 3.02 -31.45
C GLU A 72 1.44 3.80 -32.44
N ALA A 73 0.67 4.75 -31.93
CA ALA A 73 -0.05 5.71 -32.75
C ALA A 73 0.01 7.10 -32.11
N ASP A 74 -0.14 8.12 -32.92
CA ASP A 74 -0.29 9.50 -32.45
C ASP A 74 -1.71 9.72 -31.93
N SER A 75 -1.82 10.23 -30.71
CA SER A 75 -3.12 10.53 -30.09
C SER A 75 -3.92 11.60 -30.85
N THR A 76 -3.26 12.43 -31.64
CA THR A 76 -3.94 13.43 -32.51
C THR A 76 -4.74 12.76 -33.63
N GLU A 77 -4.27 11.63 -34.13
CA GLU A 77 -4.89 10.87 -35.22
C GLU A 77 -5.77 9.72 -34.72
N HIS A 78 -5.53 9.25 -33.47
CA HIS A 78 -6.24 8.09 -32.91
C HIS A 78 -7.26 8.48 -31.81
N PRO A 79 -8.56 8.53 -32.10
CA PRO A 79 -9.58 8.97 -31.13
C PRO A 79 -9.61 8.14 -29.83
N GLY A 80 -9.29 6.84 -29.93
CA GLY A 80 -9.25 5.94 -28.76
C GLY A 80 -8.18 6.36 -27.76
N LEU A 81 -7.00 6.78 -28.21
CA LEU A 81 -5.94 7.26 -27.34
C LEU A 81 -6.36 8.54 -26.61
N ARG A 82 -6.99 9.49 -27.31
CA ARG A 82 -7.51 10.70 -26.68
C ARG A 82 -8.54 10.42 -25.59
N ILE A 83 -9.42 9.43 -25.82
CA ILE A 83 -10.38 9.03 -24.79
C ILE A 83 -9.64 8.39 -23.61
N ALA A 84 -8.66 7.53 -23.86
CA ALA A 84 -7.86 6.92 -22.80
C ALA A 84 -7.12 7.97 -21.94
N ASP A 85 -6.51 8.97 -22.57
CA ASP A 85 -5.86 10.09 -21.89
C ASP A 85 -6.81 10.91 -21.03
N MET A 86 -7.99 11.22 -21.59
CA MET A 86 -9.01 11.94 -20.82
C MET A 86 -9.45 11.15 -19.58
N ILE A 87 -9.70 9.86 -19.71
CA ILE A 87 -10.10 8.99 -18.59
C ILE A 87 -8.96 8.88 -17.58
N ALA A 88 -7.72 8.64 -18.04
CA ALA A 88 -6.54 8.57 -17.19
C ALA A 88 -6.33 9.89 -16.42
N GLY A 89 -6.49 11.02 -17.09
CA GLY A 89 -6.38 12.35 -16.48
C GLY A 89 -7.45 12.61 -15.40
N ILE A 90 -8.70 12.20 -15.65
CA ILE A 90 -9.80 12.31 -14.67
C ILE A 90 -9.51 11.43 -13.46
N ILE A 91 -9.17 10.16 -13.67
CA ILE A 91 -8.86 9.20 -12.60
C ILE A 91 -7.68 9.69 -11.77
N SER A 92 -6.60 10.09 -12.41
CA SER A 92 -5.38 10.56 -11.74
C SER A 92 -5.64 11.79 -10.86
N LYS A 93 -6.36 12.79 -11.38
CA LYS A 93 -6.71 14.00 -10.62
C LYS A 93 -7.63 13.69 -9.44
N LEU A 94 -8.62 12.85 -9.65
CA LEU A 94 -9.58 12.48 -8.60
C LEU A 94 -8.87 11.67 -7.50
N LEU A 95 -8.06 10.67 -7.88
CA LEU A 95 -7.27 9.88 -6.94
C LEU A 95 -6.29 10.75 -6.14
N LYS A 96 -5.56 11.64 -6.82
CA LYS A 96 -4.63 12.57 -6.17
C LYS A 96 -5.36 13.47 -5.18
N GLY A 97 -6.47 14.09 -5.59
CA GLY A 97 -7.26 14.97 -4.73
C GLY A 97 -7.79 14.24 -3.49
N LEU A 98 -8.29 13.01 -3.67
CA LEU A 98 -8.76 12.16 -2.57
C LEU A 98 -7.64 11.86 -1.58
N CYS A 99 -6.47 11.41 -2.07
CA CYS A 99 -5.32 11.12 -1.22
C CYS A 99 -4.82 12.35 -0.47
N GLU A 100 -4.73 13.50 -1.13
CA GLU A 100 -4.31 14.77 -0.51
C GLU A 100 -5.30 15.23 0.57
N SER A 101 -6.60 15.04 0.35
CA SER A 101 -7.65 15.41 1.30
C SER A 101 -7.65 14.55 2.57
N LEU A 102 -7.22 13.27 2.46
CA LEU A 102 -7.19 12.33 3.58
C LEU A 102 -5.82 12.21 4.25
N ARG A 103 -4.75 12.79 3.67
CA ARG A 103 -3.42 12.80 4.29
C ARG A 103 -3.34 13.82 5.42
N TYR A 104 -2.66 13.42 6.49
CA TYR A 104 -2.25 14.36 7.52
C TYR A 104 -1.08 15.21 7.01
N GLN A 105 -1.20 16.51 7.14
CA GLN A 105 -0.16 17.46 6.72
C GLN A 105 0.86 17.73 7.83
N SER A 106 0.50 17.41 9.08
CA SER A 106 1.38 17.55 10.23
C SER A 106 1.10 16.47 11.27
N LEU A 107 2.09 16.19 12.13
CA LEU A 107 1.93 15.26 13.25
C LEU A 107 0.83 15.68 14.23
N ASN A 108 0.55 16.97 14.34
CA ASN A 108 -0.47 17.50 15.25
C ASN A 108 -1.90 17.22 14.74
N GLU A 109 -2.08 17.04 13.45
CA GLU A 109 -3.39 16.67 12.88
C GLU A 109 -3.76 15.21 13.17
N GLY A 110 -2.77 14.34 13.44
CA GLY A 110 -2.98 12.91 13.70
C GLY A 110 -3.83 12.62 14.97
N ILE A 111 -4.12 13.63 15.78
CA ILE A 111 -5.00 13.52 16.95
C ILE A 111 -6.47 13.56 16.54
N ASN A 112 -6.79 14.19 15.42
CA ASN A 112 -8.15 14.32 14.90
C ASN A 112 -8.37 13.35 13.73
N LYS A 113 -9.56 12.76 13.72
CA LYS A 113 -10.00 11.94 12.59
C LYS A 113 -10.02 12.79 11.31
N LYS A 114 -9.34 12.32 10.26
CA LYS A 114 -9.37 12.97 8.95
C LYS A 114 -10.54 12.40 8.15
N ILE A 115 -11.45 13.26 7.77
CA ILE A 115 -12.61 12.94 6.92
C ILE A 115 -12.63 13.86 5.71
N LEU A 116 -13.34 13.47 4.67
CA LEU A 116 -13.54 14.33 3.51
C LEU A 116 -14.34 15.58 3.92
N ASP A 117 -13.84 16.72 3.47
CA ASP A 117 -14.51 18.00 3.64
C ASP A 117 -15.87 18.02 2.91
N VAL A 118 -16.81 18.77 3.44
CA VAL A 118 -18.15 18.89 2.88
C VAL A 118 -18.16 19.34 1.41
N SER A 119 -17.14 20.07 0.97
CA SER A 119 -17.00 20.50 -0.42
C SER A 119 -16.92 19.37 -1.43
N TRP A 120 -16.52 18.17 -1.03
CA TRP A 120 -16.54 16.98 -1.87
C TRP A 120 -17.94 16.52 -2.26
N PHE A 121 -18.94 16.97 -1.51
CA PHE A 121 -20.35 16.56 -1.66
C PHE A 121 -21.21 17.67 -2.25
N TYR A 122 -20.68 18.86 -2.49
CA TYR A 122 -21.34 19.91 -3.26
C TYR A 122 -21.25 19.64 -4.76
N LEU A 123 -22.05 18.69 -5.23
CA LEU A 123 -22.04 18.22 -6.61
C LEU A 123 -23.20 18.84 -7.39
N SER A 124 -22.99 18.96 -8.72
CA SER A 124 -24.04 19.07 -9.70
C SER A 124 -24.51 17.68 -10.15
N GLU A 125 -25.69 17.58 -10.74
CA GLU A 125 -26.19 16.30 -11.32
C GLU A 125 -25.20 15.70 -12.33
N ALA A 126 -24.58 16.55 -13.17
CA ALA A 126 -23.60 16.08 -14.16
C ALA A 126 -22.36 15.49 -13.50
N GLN A 127 -21.92 16.01 -12.36
CA GLN A 127 -20.78 15.47 -11.61
C GLN A 127 -21.17 14.14 -10.94
N LEU A 128 -22.35 14.04 -10.33
CA LEU A 128 -22.83 12.79 -9.76
C LEU A 128 -22.94 11.70 -10.84
N GLU A 129 -23.48 12.03 -11.99
CA GLU A 129 -23.54 11.11 -13.14
C GLU A 129 -22.15 10.69 -13.63
N LEU A 130 -21.14 11.58 -13.57
CA LEU A 130 -19.78 11.23 -13.90
C LEU A 130 -19.20 10.19 -12.90
N TYR A 131 -19.44 10.37 -11.59
CA TYR A 131 -19.04 9.38 -10.58
C TYR A 131 -19.68 8.02 -10.85
N LYS A 132 -20.97 7.97 -11.16
CA LYS A 132 -21.69 6.72 -11.50
C LYS A 132 -21.11 6.05 -12.74
N LYS A 133 -20.83 6.82 -13.79
CA LYS A 133 -20.21 6.29 -15.02
C LYS A 133 -18.80 5.74 -14.77
N LEU A 134 -18.01 6.44 -13.96
CA LEU A 134 -16.69 5.93 -13.56
C LEU A 134 -16.81 4.67 -12.71
N TYR A 135 -17.79 4.60 -11.82
CA TYR A 135 -18.07 3.40 -11.04
C TYR A 135 -18.39 2.21 -11.96
N CYS A 136 -19.32 2.36 -12.88
CA CYS A 136 -19.66 1.32 -13.85
C CYS A 136 -18.42 0.89 -14.65
N LEU A 137 -17.66 1.85 -15.18
CA LEU A 137 -16.48 1.56 -16.01
C LEU A 137 -15.40 0.81 -15.21
N ILE A 138 -15.15 1.22 -13.99
CA ILE A 138 -14.00 0.73 -13.20
C ILE A 138 -14.38 -0.48 -12.34
N CYS A 139 -15.56 -0.50 -11.75
CA CYS A 139 -15.95 -1.48 -10.76
C CYS A 139 -16.89 -2.56 -11.31
N GLU A 140 -17.85 -2.22 -12.14
CA GLU A 140 -18.83 -3.18 -12.68
C GLU A 140 -18.34 -3.88 -13.95
N TRP A 141 -17.77 -3.13 -14.89
CA TRP A 141 -17.22 -3.69 -16.12
C TRP A 141 -15.85 -4.29 -15.95
N GLN A 142 -15.54 -4.77 -14.83
CA GLN A 142 -14.26 -5.37 -14.39
C GLN A 142 -13.20 -5.73 -15.45
N PRO A 143 -13.57 -6.09 -16.70
CA PRO A 143 -12.61 -6.38 -17.76
C PRO A 143 -11.65 -5.23 -18.06
N ALA A 144 -12.09 -3.98 -17.88
CA ALA A 144 -11.28 -2.81 -18.20
C ALA A 144 -10.28 -2.39 -17.09
N TRP A 145 -10.37 -3.01 -15.91
CA TRP A 145 -9.59 -2.62 -14.76
C TRP A 145 -8.76 -3.77 -14.21
N TYR A 146 -7.58 -3.97 -14.77
CA TYR A 146 -6.63 -4.90 -14.18
C TYR A 146 -5.68 -4.15 -13.25
N LYS A 147 -5.66 -4.56 -12.00
CA LYS A 147 -4.89 -3.91 -10.97
C LYS A 147 -3.56 -4.62 -10.82
N SER A 148 -2.47 -4.02 -11.24
CA SER A 148 -1.16 -4.45 -10.77
C SER A 148 -0.98 -3.89 -9.35
N TYR A 149 -1.17 -4.72 -8.36
CA TYR A 149 -0.90 -4.35 -6.98
C TYR A 149 0.58 -4.49 -6.67
N SER A 150 1.28 -3.41 -6.59
CA SER A 150 2.42 -3.32 -5.68
C SER A 150 1.87 -2.77 -4.35
N GLY A 151 2.09 -3.48 -3.26
CA GLY A 151 1.38 -3.35 -2.00
C GLY A 151 1.28 -1.97 -1.33
N ILE A 152 2.02 -0.97 -1.78
CA ILE A 152 2.09 0.37 -1.16
C ILE A 152 0.88 1.24 -1.50
N TYR A 153 0.23 1.04 -2.65
CA TYR A 153 -0.88 1.88 -3.13
C TYR A 153 -2.26 1.23 -2.99
N SER A 154 -2.33 0.06 -2.36
CA SER A 154 -3.58 -0.69 -2.28
C SER A 154 -4.68 0.06 -1.53
N ASP A 155 -4.33 0.78 -0.46
CA ASP A 155 -5.29 1.51 0.37
C ASP A 155 -5.89 2.69 -0.39
N ASP A 156 -5.06 3.47 -1.07
CA ASP A 156 -5.51 4.61 -1.89
C ASP A 156 -6.46 4.16 -3.01
N LEU A 157 -6.18 3.02 -3.65
CA LEU A 157 -7.06 2.45 -4.67
C LEU A 157 -8.37 1.91 -4.09
N VAL A 158 -8.34 1.31 -2.90
CA VAL A 158 -9.56 0.87 -2.21
C VAL A 158 -10.41 2.06 -1.82
N LEU A 159 -9.80 3.13 -1.31
CA LEU A 159 -10.49 4.38 -0.97
C LEU A 159 -11.10 5.05 -2.21
N PHE A 160 -10.38 5.06 -3.32
CA PHE A 160 -10.88 5.57 -4.59
C PHE A 160 -12.09 4.78 -5.08
N ASN A 161 -12.01 3.45 -5.11
CA ASN A 161 -13.14 2.60 -5.47
C ASN A 161 -14.31 2.76 -4.49
N ALA A 162 -14.02 2.92 -3.20
CA ALA A 162 -15.02 3.20 -2.17
C ALA A 162 -15.75 4.52 -2.43
N LEU A 163 -15.03 5.58 -2.87
CA LEU A 163 -15.65 6.86 -3.21
C LEU A 163 -16.60 6.73 -4.41
N LEU A 164 -16.15 6.06 -5.46
CA LEU A 164 -17.00 5.85 -6.63
C LEU A 164 -18.26 5.03 -6.29
N ASN A 165 -18.07 3.96 -5.51
CA ASN A 165 -19.16 3.13 -5.03
C ASN A 165 -20.12 3.90 -4.13
N PHE A 166 -19.61 4.68 -3.18
CA PHE A 166 -20.42 5.51 -2.29
C PHE A 166 -21.30 6.48 -3.09
N MET A 167 -20.69 7.19 -4.04
CA MET A 167 -21.43 8.13 -4.90
C MET A 167 -22.47 7.44 -5.81
N SER A 168 -22.23 6.19 -6.20
CA SER A 168 -23.16 5.44 -7.04
C SER A 168 -24.48 5.06 -6.35
N HIS A 169 -24.52 5.08 -5.03
CA HIS A 169 -25.74 4.76 -4.26
C HIS A 169 -26.79 5.90 -4.26
N PHE A 170 -26.40 7.12 -4.59
CA PHE A 170 -27.33 8.25 -4.61
C PHE A 170 -28.07 8.32 -5.93
N GLU A 171 -29.37 8.48 -5.88
CA GLU A 171 -30.18 8.67 -7.09
C GLU A 171 -30.06 10.09 -7.65
N SER A 172 -29.97 11.09 -6.75
CA SER A 172 -29.85 12.51 -7.09
C SER A 172 -28.99 13.28 -6.10
N VAL A 173 -28.58 14.48 -6.48
CA VAL A 173 -27.81 15.38 -5.58
C VAL A 173 -28.63 15.86 -4.39
N GLU A 174 -29.96 15.87 -4.47
CA GLU A 174 -30.84 16.21 -3.36
C GLU A 174 -30.71 15.24 -2.20
N GLN A 175 -30.50 13.95 -2.48
CA GLN A 175 -30.26 12.95 -1.44
C GLN A 175 -28.94 13.23 -0.71
N ILE A 176 -27.90 13.65 -1.43
CA ILE A 176 -26.62 14.03 -0.83
C ILE A 176 -26.80 15.28 0.05
N ARG A 177 -27.55 16.26 -0.46
CA ARG A 177 -27.76 17.56 0.22
C ARG A 177 -28.62 17.46 1.48
N ALA A 178 -29.50 16.45 1.57
CA ALA A 178 -30.37 16.27 2.73
C ALA A 178 -29.59 16.17 4.05
N ASP A 179 -28.41 15.54 4.02
CA ASP A 179 -27.54 15.34 5.19
C ASP A 179 -26.09 15.74 4.88
N ILE A 180 -25.90 16.87 4.19
CA ILE A 180 -24.60 17.24 3.60
C ILE A 180 -23.48 17.33 4.61
N ASP A 181 -23.73 17.83 5.81
CA ASP A 181 -22.75 17.97 6.87
C ASP A 181 -22.26 16.62 7.42
N MET A 182 -23.05 15.56 7.21
CA MET A 182 -22.72 14.21 7.68
C MET A 182 -22.09 13.33 6.60
N GLN A 183 -22.06 13.77 5.35
CA GLN A 183 -21.57 12.96 4.24
C GLN A 183 -20.11 12.53 4.40
N GLY A 184 -19.26 13.38 4.96
CA GLY A 184 -17.87 13.03 5.26
C GLY A 184 -17.76 11.87 6.26
N GLU A 185 -18.61 11.85 7.28
CA GLU A 185 -18.68 10.76 8.25
C GLU A 185 -19.26 9.48 7.63
N TYR A 186 -20.31 9.59 6.84
CA TYR A 186 -20.91 8.44 6.15
C TYR A 186 -19.92 7.81 5.18
N PHE A 187 -19.22 8.64 4.39
CA PHE A 187 -18.16 8.13 3.51
C PHE A 187 -17.04 7.46 4.30
N ASN A 188 -16.58 8.06 5.39
CA ASN A 188 -15.52 7.44 6.20
C ASN A 188 -15.95 6.08 6.76
N ALA A 189 -17.16 5.94 7.28
CA ALA A 189 -17.68 4.66 7.76
C ALA A 189 -17.74 3.62 6.63
N PHE A 190 -18.24 4.03 5.46
CA PHE A 190 -18.31 3.19 4.26
C PHE A 190 -16.91 2.75 3.80
N ALA A 191 -15.95 3.68 3.70
CA ALA A 191 -14.60 3.41 3.27
C ALA A 191 -13.85 2.46 4.23
N CYS A 192 -14.01 2.62 5.54
CA CYS A 192 -13.47 1.70 6.53
C CYS A 192 -14.00 0.28 6.36
N GLU A 193 -15.29 0.12 6.08
CA GLU A 193 -15.87 -1.19 5.80
C GLU A 193 -15.33 -1.81 4.50
N GLN A 194 -15.14 -1.01 3.45
CA GLN A 194 -14.53 -1.49 2.20
C GLN A 194 -13.07 -1.91 2.40
N LEU A 195 -12.28 -1.14 3.14
CA LEU A 195 -10.91 -1.49 3.51
C LEU A 195 -10.86 -2.81 4.29
N LYS A 196 -11.74 -2.96 5.30
CA LYS A 196 -11.84 -4.18 6.08
C LYS A 196 -12.13 -5.39 5.18
N ARG A 197 -13.14 -5.31 4.31
CA ARG A 197 -13.48 -6.39 3.36
C ARG A 197 -12.33 -6.72 2.44
N PHE A 198 -11.63 -5.71 1.93
CA PHE A 198 -10.47 -5.91 1.08
C PHE A 198 -9.34 -6.67 1.79
N PHE A 199 -9.01 -6.29 3.01
CA PHE A 199 -7.98 -6.97 3.79
C PHE A 199 -8.40 -8.37 4.21
N ASP A 200 -9.66 -8.58 4.58
CA ASP A 200 -10.18 -9.90 4.90
C ASP A 200 -10.13 -10.85 3.69
N GLN A 201 -10.47 -10.36 2.50
CA GLN A 201 -10.34 -11.13 1.26
C GLN A 201 -8.89 -11.45 0.91
N LYS A 202 -7.96 -10.52 1.13
CA LYS A 202 -6.53 -10.76 0.92
C LYS A 202 -5.98 -11.81 1.89
N ARG A 203 -6.37 -11.74 3.17
CA ARG A 203 -5.99 -12.74 4.17
C ARG A 203 -6.45 -14.15 3.79
N CYS A 204 -7.62 -14.27 3.16
CA CYS A 204 -8.13 -15.56 2.68
C CYS A 204 -7.41 -16.07 1.41
N LYS A 205 -6.75 -15.19 0.64
CA LYS A 205 -6.06 -15.54 -0.63
C LYS A 205 -4.56 -15.73 -0.50
N LEU A 206 -3.94 -15.26 0.58
CA LEU A 206 -2.61 -15.74 0.89
C LEU A 206 -2.72 -17.25 1.07
N PRO A 207 -1.84 -18.07 0.48
CA PRO A 207 -1.72 -19.46 0.86
C PRO A 207 -1.33 -19.46 2.33
N VAL A 208 -2.34 -19.34 3.17
CA VAL A 208 -2.21 -19.61 4.57
C VAL A 208 -1.93 -21.08 4.59
N GLU A 209 -0.68 -21.48 4.85
CA GLU A 209 -0.46 -22.76 5.47
C GLU A 209 -1.58 -22.94 6.49
N PRO A 210 -2.22 -24.12 6.54
CA PRO A 210 -3.47 -24.31 7.27
C PRO A 210 -3.36 -23.56 8.57
N VAL A 211 -4.31 -22.64 8.82
CA VAL A 211 -4.38 -21.88 10.06
C VAL A 211 -4.55 -22.94 11.13
N ILE A 212 -3.42 -23.39 11.63
CA ILE A 212 -3.41 -24.18 12.85
C ILE A 212 -4.08 -23.23 13.84
N PRO A 213 -5.22 -23.62 14.46
CA PRO A 213 -5.93 -22.73 15.34
C PRO A 213 -4.89 -22.11 16.26
N PHE A 214 -4.89 -20.78 16.33
CA PHE A 214 -3.98 -20.06 17.20
C PHE A 214 -4.29 -20.51 18.61
N ASP A 215 -3.49 -21.43 19.13
CA ASP A 215 -3.45 -21.66 20.54
C ASP A 215 -3.05 -20.36 21.24
N GLU A 216 -3.60 -20.06 22.39
CA GLU A 216 -3.30 -18.84 23.16
C GLU A 216 -1.78 -18.65 23.42
N GLU A 217 -0.99 -19.69 23.18
CA GLU A 217 0.46 -19.76 23.38
C GLU A 217 1.30 -19.56 22.11
N SER A 218 0.69 -19.38 20.92
CA SER A 218 1.45 -19.25 19.67
C SER A 218 1.63 -17.80 19.25
N TYR A 219 2.81 -17.47 18.69
CA TYR A 219 3.06 -16.20 18.04
C TYR A 219 3.85 -16.37 16.75
N LEU A 220 3.72 -15.39 15.85
CA LEU A 220 4.44 -15.36 14.59
C LEU A 220 5.83 -14.78 14.83
N ASN A 221 6.85 -15.46 14.32
CA ASN A 221 8.17 -14.90 14.19
C ASN A 221 8.42 -14.44 12.75
N GLN A 222 9.51 -13.73 12.53
CA GLN A 222 9.91 -13.23 11.22
C GLN A 222 10.18 -14.31 10.16
N ARG A 223 10.28 -15.59 10.54
CA ARG A 223 10.47 -16.72 9.60
C ARG A 223 9.16 -17.37 9.23
N GLY A 224 8.02 -16.82 9.66
CA GLY A 224 6.70 -17.42 9.46
C GLY A 224 6.48 -18.72 10.23
N GLY A 225 7.47 -19.14 11.02
CA GLY A 225 7.38 -20.32 11.88
C GLY A 225 6.59 -20.03 13.14
N LYS A 226 5.74 -20.97 13.56
CA LYS A 226 5.15 -20.94 14.88
C LYS A 226 6.23 -21.16 15.92
N VAL A 227 6.30 -20.25 16.86
CA VAL A 227 7.12 -20.43 18.06
C VAL A 227 6.17 -20.46 19.24
N TYR A 228 6.14 -21.59 19.91
CA TYR A 228 5.33 -21.78 21.10
C TYR A 228 6.07 -21.22 22.32
N PHE A 229 5.82 -19.95 22.60
CA PHE A 229 6.28 -19.32 23.83
C PHE A 229 5.09 -18.65 24.52
N ASP A 230 4.96 -18.85 25.78
CA ASP A 230 4.11 -17.99 26.60
C ASP A 230 4.85 -16.66 26.76
N SER A 231 4.51 -15.67 25.92
CA SER A 231 5.14 -14.34 25.97
C SER A 231 5.03 -13.69 27.35
N ARG A 232 4.00 -14.06 28.13
CA ARG A 232 3.81 -13.55 29.50
C ARG A 232 4.83 -14.07 30.49
N LYS A 233 5.46 -15.22 30.21
CA LYS A 233 6.52 -15.81 31.04
C LYS A 233 7.91 -15.28 30.70
N GLN A 234 8.07 -14.62 29.53
CA GLN A 234 9.36 -14.07 29.15
C GLN A 234 9.67 -12.83 29.96
N LEU A 235 10.91 -12.69 30.36
CA LEU A 235 11.39 -11.49 31.03
C LEU A 235 11.41 -10.31 30.06
N LEU A 236 11.17 -9.11 30.57
CA LEU A 236 11.36 -7.89 29.80
C LEU A 236 12.88 -7.70 29.56
N LEU A 237 13.26 -7.37 28.32
CA LEU A 237 14.65 -7.02 28.00
C LEU A 237 15.03 -5.77 28.81
N PRO A 238 16.10 -5.85 29.64
CA PRO A 238 16.50 -4.72 30.47
C PRO A 238 17.16 -3.65 29.61
N LEU A 239 16.39 -2.69 29.16
CA LEU A 239 16.85 -1.53 28.38
C LEU A 239 17.08 -0.34 29.33
N HIS A 240 18.32 -0.09 29.69
CA HIS A 240 18.70 1.07 30.50
C HIS A 240 18.61 2.36 29.67
N GLU A 241 18.64 3.51 30.32
CA GLU A 241 18.69 4.79 29.63
C GLU A 241 19.95 4.88 28.76
N GLY A 242 19.78 5.30 27.51
CA GLY A 242 20.82 5.27 26.48
C GLY A 242 20.55 4.21 25.42
N SER A 243 21.60 3.84 24.68
CA SER A 243 21.54 2.90 23.57
C SER A 243 22.33 1.63 23.88
N GLN A 244 21.73 0.49 23.59
CA GLN A 244 22.35 -0.84 23.81
C GLN A 244 22.18 -1.68 22.53
N THR A 245 23.29 -2.26 22.05
CA THR A 245 23.29 -3.08 20.84
C THR A 245 23.33 -4.56 21.18
N PHE A 246 22.48 -5.34 20.53
CA PHE A 246 22.36 -6.78 20.71
C PHE A 246 22.49 -7.50 19.37
N ASP A 247 23.03 -8.70 19.39
CA ASP A 247 22.97 -9.64 18.29
C ASP A 247 21.59 -10.30 18.31
N VAL A 248 20.68 -9.86 17.43
CA VAL A 248 19.31 -10.31 17.37
C VAL A 248 19.16 -11.44 16.36
N LEU A 249 18.68 -12.58 16.82
CA LEU A 249 18.44 -13.76 15.99
C LEU A 249 17.06 -13.75 15.34
N SER A 250 16.06 -13.24 16.06
CA SER A 250 14.68 -13.16 15.57
C SER A 250 13.87 -12.15 16.36
N VAL A 251 12.81 -11.66 15.71
CA VAL A 251 11.79 -10.80 16.31
C VAL A 251 10.42 -11.45 16.07
N GLY A 252 9.52 -11.34 17.01
CA GLY A 252 8.18 -11.89 16.90
C GLY A 252 7.16 -11.02 17.62
N VAL A 253 5.89 -11.31 17.36
CA VAL A 253 4.75 -10.71 18.05
C VAL A 253 3.74 -11.80 18.40
N ASP A 254 3.12 -11.68 19.57
CA ASP A 254 2.00 -12.55 19.95
C ASP A 254 0.67 -12.04 19.36
N GLN A 255 -0.41 -12.76 19.63
CA GLN A 255 -1.76 -12.39 19.17
C GLN A 255 -2.23 -11.03 19.69
N LYS A 256 -1.71 -10.57 20.82
CA LYS A 256 -2.01 -9.26 21.41
C LYS A 256 -1.01 -8.18 20.96
N SER A 257 -0.19 -8.49 19.96
CA SER A 257 0.89 -7.62 19.45
C SER A 257 1.96 -7.31 20.50
N ILE A 258 2.15 -8.18 21.50
CA ILE A 258 3.24 -8.05 22.46
C ILE A 258 4.54 -8.43 21.74
N PRO A 259 5.52 -7.51 21.64
CA PRO A 259 6.74 -7.74 20.90
C PRO A 259 7.71 -8.61 21.70
N THR A 260 8.38 -9.53 21.01
CA THR A 260 9.42 -10.40 21.56
C THR A 260 10.67 -10.35 20.70
N VAL A 261 11.80 -10.60 21.30
CA VAL A 261 13.11 -10.66 20.63
C VAL A 261 13.90 -11.84 21.15
N THR A 262 14.56 -12.56 20.26
CA THR A 262 15.57 -13.56 20.63
C THR A 262 16.94 -12.98 20.35
N ILE A 263 17.77 -12.89 21.38
CA ILE A 263 19.13 -12.37 21.29
C ILE A 263 20.14 -13.48 21.55
N LEU A 264 21.34 -13.30 21.00
CA LEU A 264 22.50 -14.15 21.31
C LEU A 264 23.26 -13.53 22.46
N LYS A 265 23.38 -14.25 23.59
CA LYS A 265 24.07 -13.81 24.76
C LYS A 265 25.01 -14.91 25.26
N GLY A 266 26.31 -14.65 25.28
CA GLY A 266 27.30 -15.63 25.73
C GLY A 266 27.32 -16.93 24.90
N GLY A 267 26.83 -16.92 23.67
CA GLY A 267 26.76 -18.09 22.79
C GLY A 267 25.43 -18.87 22.89
N GLU A 268 24.55 -18.48 23.82
CA GLU A 268 23.21 -19.08 23.96
C GLU A 268 22.14 -18.10 23.48
N SER A 269 21.04 -18.66 22.99
CA SER A 269 19.90 -17.86 22.55
C SER A 269 18.92 -17.66 23.69
N GLU A 270 18.62 -16.42 24.04
CA GLU A 270 17.64 -16.06 25.07
C GLU A 270 16.51 -15.23 24.45
N CYS A 271 15.26 -15.55 24.82
CA CYS A 271 14.09 -14.83 24.36
C CYS A 271 13.59 -13.88 25.45
N PHE A 272 13.29 -12.63 25.06
CA PHE A 272 12.79 -11.56 25.91
C PHE A 272 11.56 -10.92 25.32
N ARG A 273 10.69 -10.36 26.18
CA ARG A 273 9.71 -9.37 25.74
C ARG A 273 10.41 -8.03 25.52
N LEU A 274 9.94 -7.29 24.55
CA LEU A 274 10.29 -5.89 24.39
C LEU A 274 9.22 -4.99 25.04
N PRO A 275 9.56 -3.73 25.33
CA PRO A 275 8.57 -2.72 25.69
C PRO A 275 7.45 -2.63 24.63
N ASN A 276 6.21 -2.43 25.08
CA ASN A 276 5.05 -2.39 24.18
C ASN A 276 5.13 -1.28 23.14
N GLU A 277 5.85 -0.22 23.41
CA GLU A 277 6.12 0.89 22.49
C GLU A 277 6.85 0.41 21.21
N LEU A 278 7.53 -0.71 21.27
CA LEU A 278 8.20 -1.33 20.12
C LEU A 278 7.30 -2.30 19.34
N SER A 279 6.02 -2.44 19.71
CA SER A 279 5.07 -3.32 18.99
C SER A 279 4.97 -2.97 17.51
N GLY A 280 4.88 -1.68 17.17
CA GLY A 280 4.79 -1.23 15.77
C GLY A 280 6.02 -1.61 14.96
N TRP A 281 7.23 -1.44 15.54
CA TRP A 281 8.48 -1.87 14.92
C TRP A 281 8.51 -3.39 14.72
N ALA A 282 8.18 -4.16 15.74
CA ALA A 282 8.16 -5.63 15.66
C ALA A 282 7.15 -6.14 14.63
N CYS A 283 5.93 -5.57 14.60
CA CYS A 283 4.93 -5.90 13.59
C CYS A 283 5.41 -5.59 12.16
N SER A 284 6.10 -4.46 11.97
CA SER A 284 6.67 -4.09 10.66
C SER A 284 7.72 -5.11 10.21
N VAL A 285 8.62 -5.49 11.10
CA VAL A 285 9.66 -6.49 10.82
C VAL A 285 9.07 -7.86 10.47
N VAL A 286 8.07 -8.32 11.22
CA VAL A 286 7.36 -9.58 10.94
C VAL A 286 6.61 -9.48 9.62
N GLY A 287 6.00 -8.33 9.33
CA GLY A 287 5.34 -8.07 8.05
C GLY A 287 6.29 -8.11 6.86
N MET A 288 7.49 -7.52 6.97
CA MET A 288 8.53 -7.59 5.95
C MET A 288 8.96 -9.03 5.69
N ALA A 289 9.13 -9.83 6.74
CA ALA A 289 9.48 -11.23 6.60
C ALA A 289 8.39 -12.05 5.89
N ALA A 290 7.11 -11.72 6.13
CA ALA A 290 5.99 -12.35 5.42
C ALA A 290 5.99 -12.05 3.92
N THR A 291 6.64 -10.95 3.48
CA THR A 291 6.86 -10.62 2.07
C THR A 291 8.18 -11.15 1.51
N GLY A 292 8.91 -11.97 2.27
CA GLY A 292 10.17 -12.58 1.85
C GLY A 292 11.43 -11.79 2.22
N MET A 293 11.29 -10.64 2.89
CA MET A 293 12.41 -9.81 3.29
C MET A 293 12.87 -10.20 4.71
N ASN A 294 13.83 -11.10 4.82
CA ASN A 294 14.40 -11.54 6.09
C ASN A 294 15.55 -10.63 6.51
N LEU A 295 15.33 -9.87 7.58
CA LEU A 295 16.33 -8.92 8.12
C LEU A 295 17.25 -9.56 9.17
N PHE A 296 16.91 -10.72 9.70
CA PHE A 296 17.63 -11.36 10.81
C PHE A 296 18.26 -12.71 10.39
N PRO A 297 19.37 -13.09 11.04
CA PRO A 297 20.03 -12.46 12.19
C PRO A 297 20.79 -11.18 11.82
N THR A 298 20.74 -10.18 12.71
CA THR A 298 21.50 -8.93 12.56
C THR A 298 21.69 -8.24 13.91
N LYS A 299 22.48 -7.17 13.92
CA LYS A 299 22.62 -6.32 15.10
C LYS A 299 21.49 -5.29 15.15
N VAL A 300 20.89 -5.13 16.32
CA VAL A 300 19.89 -4.10 16.59
C VAL A 300 20.32 -3.27 17.78
N THR A 301 20.25 -1.97 17.62
CA THR A 301 20.42 -1.03 18.71
C THR A 301 19.05 -0.64 19.26
N PHE A 302 18.78 -1.03 20.50
CA PHE A 302 17.63 -0.54 21.24
C PHE A 302 18.03 0.67 22.06
N SER A 303 17.26 1.73 21.97
CA SER A 303 17.51 2.98 22.68
C SER A 303 16.34 3.31 23.60
N ASN A 304 16.65 3.69 24.83
CA ASN A 304 15.70 4.26 25.77
C ASN A 304 16.09 5.72 26.03
N ILE A 305 15.31 6.65 25.52
CA ILE A 305 15.55 8.09 25.66
C ILE A 305 14.37 8.68 26.42
N LYS A 306 14.59 8.98 27.69
CA LYS A 306 13.57 9.57 28.59
C LYS A 306 12.26 8.76 28.61
N GLY A 307 12.39 7.43 28.68
CA GLY A 307 11.24 6.51 28.70
C GLY A 307 10.58 6.24 27.34
N ARG A 308 11.15 6.73 26.25
CA ARG A 308 10.72 6.37 24.88
C ARG A 308 11.70 5.38 24.30
N TYR A 309 11.14 4.34 23.67
CA TYR A 309 11.94 3.24 23.13
C TYR A 309 12.00 3.30 21.61
N TYR A 310 13.18 3.05 21.07
CA TYR A 310 13.48 3.03 19.65
C TYR A 310 14.28 1.77 19.33
N ALA A 311 14.21 1.30 18.09
CA ALA A 311 14.99 0.16 17.62
C ALA A 311 15.51 0.44 16.20
N ASP A 312 16.82 0.38 16.04
CA ASP A 312 17.52 0.61 14.78
C ASP A 312 18.25 -0.66 14.37
N ILE A 313 18.01 -1.14 13.17
CA ILE A 313 18.68 -2.29 12.56
C ILE A 313 19.98 -1.78 11.94
N LEU A 314 21.13 -2.42 12.27
CA LEU A 314 22.46 -2.03 11.81
C LEU A 314 22.88 -2.81 10.56
#